data_9a8dab9f58b5b7c3a270b6e3783e6648
#
_entry.id   9a8dab9f58b5b7c3a270b6e3783e6648
#
_cell.length_a   1.000
_cell.length_b   1.000
_cell.length_c   1.000
_cell.angle_alpha   90.00
_cell.angle_beta   90.00
_cell.angle_gamma   90.00
#
_symmetry.space_group_name_H-M   'P 1'
#
loop_
_entity.id
_entity.type
_entity.pdbx_description
1 polymer ?
#
loop_
_entity_poly.entity_id
_entity_poly.type
_entity_poly.pdbx_seq_one_letter_code
_entity_poly.pdbx_strand_id
1 'polypeptide(L)'
;MDNKKKEKSEGEKLAEKLLSDKKNGGLRLSEEKIKKADKFCEGYKSFLNTAKTEREAVIEAVAQAEKAGFKPYEKGKKYDAGDKFYFVNRGKAIILTVMGKDGLDKGIRLAAAHIDSPRLDLKQNPLYEDKELCLFKTHYYGGIKKYQWTTVPMSLHGVVIKADGESVTVNIGEDKDDPVFCVTDILPHLADAQMKRPAPQLIKGEELNLLIGSRPFRDDAVSNKVKLNIMAILNEKYGIVEDDFVSAELEAVPAFKAQDVGFDRSMVGSYGQDDRVCAYTALQAILKCKDPKKTCMTILTDKEETGSDGNTGLNSSYLPYFIADLAKVYGLEGRNVISASECLSADVNAAYDPTFSEPFEIRNSSQINYGVVATKFTGARGKSGTSDASAEFVGRVRKLFDEHNIVWQTGELGKVDGGGGGTVAQYIANLDMNVIDVGVPVLSMHAPFEITSKIDTYMAYKAFSVLFAD
;
A
#
# COMPACT_ATOMS: atom_id res chain seq x y z
N MET A 1 12.78 -51.48 -15.52
CA MET A 1 12.86 -51.40 -14.05
C MET A 1 11.48 -50.98 -13.55
N ASP A 2 10.74 -51.93 -12.97
CA ASP A 2 9.39 -51.71 -12.46
C ASP A 2 9.44 -50.75 -11.28
N ASN A 3 8.91 -49.54 -11.47
CA ASN A 3 8.63 -48.57 -10.39
C ASN A 3 7.39 -49.08 -9.63
N LYS A 4 7.51 -50.09 -8.78
CA LYS A 4 6.49 -50.40 -7.77
C LYS A 4 6.38 -49.20 -6.86
N LYS A 5 5.29 -48.42 -6.97
CA LYS A 5 4.94 -47.40 -5.97
C LYS A 5 4.92 -48.11 -4.62
N LYS A 6 5.86 -47.77 -3.76
CA LYS A 6 5.94 -48.25 -2.38
C LYS A 6 4.65 -47.87 -1.67
N GLU A 7 3.93 -48.83 -1.14
CA GLU A 7 2.69 -48.57 -0.43
C GLU A 7 2.99 -47.76 0.84
N LYS A 8 2.25 -46.68 1.06
CA LYS A 8 2.47 -45.82 2.22
C LYS A 8 2.24 -46.57 3.50
N SER A 9 3.09 -46.37 4.49
CA SER A 9 2.91 -46.89 5.84
C SER A 9 1.66 -46.30 6.54
N GLU A 10 1.18 -46.92 7.59
CA GLU A 10 0.04 -46.38 8.37
C GLU A 10 0.38 -45.03 8.97
N GLY A 11 1.61 -44.82 9.43
CA GLY A 11 2.09 -43.54 9.95
C GLY A 11 2.08 -42.44 8.89
N GLU A 12 2.51 -42.74 7.66
CA GLU A 12 2.45 -41.80 6.53
C GLU A 12 0.99 -41.43 6.19
N LYS A 13 0.07 -42.40 6.16
CA LYS A 13 -1.36 -42.15 5.94
C LYS A 13 -1.98 -41.32 7.04
N LEU A 14 -1.60 -41.57 8.28
CA LEU A 14 -2.09 -40.82 9.45
C LEU A 14 -1.53 -39.37 9.45
N ALA A 15 -0.24 -39.20 9.16
CA ALA A 15 0.40 -37.90 9.05
C ALA A 15 -0.25 -37.04 7.95
N GLU A 16 -0.52 -37.59 6.77
CA GLU A 16 -1.23 -36.90 5.69
C GLU A 16 -2.64 -36.46 6.08
N LYS A 17 -3.29 -37.21 6.98
CA LYS A 17 -4.65 -36.87 7.45
C LYS A 17 -4.65 -35.82 8.55
N LEU A 18 -3.67 -35.84 9.43
CA LEU A 18 -3.73 -35.09 10.68
C LEU A 18 -2.76 -33.90 10.75
N LEU A 19 -1.67 -33.94 9.99
CA LEU A 19 -0.64 -32.91 10.03
C LEU A 19 -0.81 -31.95 8.86
N SER A 20 -0.51 -30.67 9.10
CA SER A 20 -0.49 -29.66 8.07
C SER A 20 0.75 -29.81 7.20
N ASP A 21 0.59 -29.95 5.88
CA ASP A 21 1.66 -29.96 4.88
C ASP A 21 1.48 -28.78 3.91
N LYS A 22 1.79 -27.59 4.38
CA LYS A 22 1.76 -26.38 3.54
C LYS A 22 2.98 -26.37 2.62
N LYS A 23 2.75 -26.36 1.33
CA LYS A 23 3.80 -26.33 0.30
C LYS A 23 3.90 -24.97 -0.37
N ASN A 24 5.11 -24.64 -0.79
CA ASN A 24 5.38 -23.50 -1.65
C ASN A 24 4.40 -23.46 -2.85
N GLY A 25 3.86 -22.29 -3.15
CA GLY A 25 2.90 -22.08 -4.24
C GLY A 25 3.43 -22.51 -5.61
N GLY A 26 4.75 -22.37 -5.84
CA GLY A 26 5.39 -22.88 -7.06
C GLY A 26 5.30 -24.38 -7.24
N LEU A 27 5.10 -25.15 -6.17
CA LEU A 27 4.85 -26.61 -6.21
C LEU A 27 3.35 -26.95 -6.26
N ARG A 28 2.47 -26.03 -5.81
CA ARG A 28 1.02 -26.25 -5.76
C ARG A 28 0.31 -25.81 -7.04
N LEU A 29 0.80 -24.75 -7.68
CA LEU A 29 0.19 -24.17 -8.86
C LEU A 29 0.70 -24.86 -10.12
N SER A 30 -0.16 -24.97 -11.13
CA SER A 30 0.27 -25.40 -12.46
C SER A 30 1.10 -24.30 -13.13
N GLU A 31 1.96 -24.68 -14.07
CA GLU A 31 2.74 -23.77 -14.92
C GLU A 31 1.87 -22.67 -15.58
N GLU A 32 0.65 -23.03 -15.99
CA GLU A 32 -0.31 -22.07 -16.56
C GLU A 32 -0.72 -21.00 -15.54
N LYS A 33 -0.95 -21.40 -14.28
CA LYS A 33 -1.31 -20.45 -13.21
C LYS A 33 -0.11 -19.56 -12.82
N ILE A 34 1.10 -20.09 -12.82
CA ILE A 34 2.33 -19.32 -12.60
C ILE A 34 2.49 -18.27 -13.71
N LYS A 35 2.35 -18.64 -14.98
CA LYS A 35 2.38 -17.69 -16.10
C LYS A 35 1.28 -16.62 -16.02
N LYS A 36 0.11 -16.94 -15.45
CA LYS A 36 -0.94 -15.96 -15.18
C LYS A 36 -0.52 -14.98 -14.08
N ALA A 37 0.16 -15.47 -13.03
CA ALA A 37 0.71 -14.60 -11.99
C ALA A 37 1.78 -13.66 -12.55
N ASP A 38 2.70 -14.18 -13.37
CA ASP A 38 3.72 -13.36 -14.05
C ASP A 38 3.07 -12.25 -14.89
N LYS A 39 2.11 -12.62 -15.74
CA LYS A 39 1.39 -11.65 -16.58
C LYS A 39 0.59 -10.63 -15.76
N PHE A 40 -0.02 -11.03 -14.67
CA PHE A 40 -0.75 -10.14 -13.76
C PHE A 40 0.19 -9.09 -13.15
N CYS A 41 1.39 -9.50 -12.77
CA CYS A 41 2.38 -8.62 -12.17
C CYS A 41 3.02 -7.64 -13.15
N GLU A 42 2.92 -7.82 -14.47
CA GLU A 42 3.28 -6.76 -15.43
C GLU A 42 2.37 -5.53 -15.28
N GLY A 43 1.06 -5.74 -15.11
CA GLY A 43 0.12 -4.65 -14.79
C GLY A 43 0.38 -4.05 -13.41
N TYR A 44 0.78 -4.86 -12.44
CA TYR A 44 1.15 -4.39 -11.10
C TYR A 44 2.42 -3.50 -11.14
N LYS A 45 3.46 -3.90 -11.84
CA LYS A 45 4.66 -3.06 -12.03
C LYS A 45 4.32 -1.72 -12.72
N SER A 46 3.41 -1.74 -13.70
CA SER A 46 2.93 -0.50 -14.33
C SER A 46 2.22 0.40 -13.32
N PHE A 47 1.34 -0.15 -12.49
CA PHE A 47 0.66 0.59 -11.44
C PHE A 47 1.64 1.23 -10.44
N LEU A 48 2.64 0.47 -9.94
CA LEU A 48 3.67 0.98 -9.05
C LEU A 48 4.48 2.14 -9.66
N ASN A 49 4.69 2.12 -10.97
CA ASN A 49 5.44 3.16 -11.68
C ASN A 49 4.64 4.46 -11.86
N THR A 50 3.32 4.39 -11.87
CA THR A 50 2.43 5.55 -12.08
C THR A 50 1.79 6.06 -10.79
N ALA A 51 1.70 5.23 -9.76
CA ALA A 51 1.01 5.51 -8.51
C ALA A 51 2.02 5.57 -7.35
N LYS A 52 2.93 6.53 -7.36
CA LYS A 52 3.97 6.68 -6.33
C LYS A 52 3.50 7.44 -5.10
N THR A 53 2.39 8.16 -5.21
CA THR A 53 1.74 8.88 -4.11
C THR A 53 0.29 8.45 -3.98
N GLU A 54 -0.37 8.75 -2.86
CA GLU A 54 -1.79 8.43 -2.67
C GLU A 54 -2.68 9.17 -3.70
N ARG A 55 -2.31 10.39 -4.10
CA ARG A 55 -3.04 11.15 -5.14
C ARG A 55 -2.94 10.47 -6.49
N GLU A 56 -1.74 10.04 -6.87
CA GLU A 56 -1.52 9.35 -8.14
C GLU A 56 -2.20 7.97 -8.15
N ALA A 57 -2.21 7.26 -7.01
CA ALA A 57 -2.94 6.00 -6.86
C ALA A 57 -4.45 6.18 -7.07
N VAL A 58 -5.04 7.27 -6.55
CA VAL A 58 -6.46 7.60 -6.81
C VAL A 58 -6.69 7.93 -8.27
N ILE A 59 -5.83 8.75 -8.88
CA ILE A 59 -5.95 9.11 -10.30
C ILE A 59 -5.90 7.85 -11.19
N GLU A 60 -4.95 6.97 -10.95
CA GLU A 60 -4.82 5.71 -11.69
C GLU A 60 -6.00 4.76 -11.44
N ALA A 61 -6.47 4.67 -10.18
CA ALA A 61 -7.66 3.87 -9.83
C ALA A 61 -8.92 4.38 -10.55
N VAL A 62 -9.13 5.69 -10.62
CA VAL A 62 -10.24 6.31 -11.37
C VAL A 62 -10.12 6.00 -12.86
N ALA A 63 -8.94 6.18 -13.45
CA ALA A 63 -8.73 5.91 -14.88
C ALA A 63 -9.02 4.43 -15.24
N GLN A 64 -8.62 3.49 -14.39
CA GLN A 64 -8.93 2.07 -14.58
C GLN A 64 -10.41 1.77 -14.33
N ALA A 65 -11.04 2.41 -13.34
CA ALA A 65 -12.46 2.24 -13.02
C ALA A 65 -13.36 2.71 -14.16
N GLU A 66 -13.09 3.87 -14.74
CA GLU A 66 -13.85 4.40 -15.89
C GLU A 66 -13.75 3.49 -17.11
N LYS A 67 -12.55 2.97 -17.41
CA LYS A 67 -12.35 1.94 -18.46
C LYS A 67 -13.14 0.66 -18.19
N ALA A 68 -13.40 0.31 -16.92
CA ALA A 68 -14.19 -0.84 -16.52
C ALA A 68 -15.70 -0.54 -16.39
N GLY A 69 -16.13 0.68 -16.77
CA GLY A 69 -17.53 1.10 -16.80
C GLY A 69 -18.06 1.68 -15.50
N PHE A 70 -17.21 2.00 -14.54
CA PHE A 70 -17.62 2.74 -13.34
C PHE A 70 -17.89 4.21 -13.69
N LYS A 71 -18.81 4.82 -12.95
CA LYS A 71 -19.17 6.24 -13.08
C LYS A 71 -19.03 6.93 -11.73
N PRO A 72 -18.84 8.24 -11.67
CA PRO A 72 -18.88 8.98 -10.43
C PRO A 72 -20.18 8.72 -9.64
N TYR A 73 -20.07 8.61 -8.32
CA TYR A 73 -21.22 8.48 -7.42
C TYR A 73 -22.09 9.75 -7.45
N GLU A 74 -23.36 9.56 -7.61
CA GLU A 74 -24.39 10.62 -7.55
C GLU A 74 -25.21 10.48 -6.27
N LYS A 75 -25.04 11.43 -5.34
CA LYS A 75 -25.74 11.42 -4.05
C LYS A 75 -27.26 11.47 -4.25
N GLY A 76 -27.99 10.58 -3.56
CA GLY A 76 -29.43 10.49 -3.66
C GLY A 76 -29.96 9.69 -4.84
N LYS A 77 -29.11 9.22 -5.73
CA LYS A 77 -29.47 8.32 -6.82
C LYS A 77 -29.67 6.91 -6.30
N LYS A 78 -30.71 6.25 -6.79
CA LYS A 78 -30.92 4.80 -6.60
C LYS A 78 -30.18 4.04 -7.70
N TYR A 79 -29.41 3.06 -7.30
CA TYR A 79 -28.62 2.19 -8.19
C TYR A 79 -29.26 0.81 -8.28
N ASP A 80 -29.23 0.21 -9.46
CA ASP A 80 -29.73 -1.14 -9.70
C ASP A 80 -28.61 -2.19 -9.58
N ALA A 81 -28.99 -3.46 -9.46
CA ALA A 81 -28.01 -4.55 -9.43
C ALA A 81 -27.11 -4.53 -10.68
N GLY A 82 -25.81 -4.62 -10.48
CA GLY A 82 -24.80 -4.54 -11.51
C GLY A 82 -24.28 -3.13 -11.80
N ASP A 83 -24.92 -2.08 -11.29
CA ASP A 83 -24.41 -0.71 -11.41
C ASP A 83 -23.06 -0.56 -10.73
N LYS A 84 -22.16 0.20 -11.40
CA LYS A 84 -20.78 0.43 -10.99
C LYS A 84 -20.52 1.91 -10.80
N PHE A 85 -20.06 2.29 -9.62
CA PHE A 85 -19.74 3.68 -9.35
C PHE A 85 -18.57 3.82 -8.38
N TYR A 86 -17.96 5.01 -8.36
CA TYR A 86 -16.88 5.35 -7.46
C TYR A 86 -17.09 6.69 -6.78
N PHE A 87 -16.58 6.83 -5.58
CA PHE A 87 -16.56 8.07 -4.79
C PHE A 87 -15.12 8.42 -4.42
N VAL A 88 -14.65 9.60 -4.84
CA VAL A 88 -13.32 10.12 -4.49
C VAL A 88 -13.43 11.03 -3.28
N ASN A 89 -12.68 10.73 -2.23
CA ASN A 89 -12.58 11.55 -1.04
C ASN A 89 -11.33 12.45 -1.10
N ARG A 90 -11.53 13.73 -1.39
CA ARG A 90 -10.48 14.77 -1.40
C ARG A 90 -9.27 14.47 -2.27
N GLY A 91 -9.42 13.65 -3.31
CA GLY A 91 -8.32 13.24 -4.20
C GLY A 91 -7.29 12.31 -3.58
N LYS A 92 -7.50 11.78 -2.36
CA LYS A 92 -6.54 10.97 -1.60
C LYS A 92 -7.07 9.61 -1.14
N ALA A 93 -8.36 9.38 -1.27
CA ALA A 93 -8.97 8.08 -1.03
C ALA A 93 -10.11 7.85 -2.02
N ILE A 94 -10.43 6.59 -2.31
CA ILE A 94 -11.49 6.23 -3.24
C ILE A 94 -12.27 5.01 -2.75
N ILE A 95 -13.59 5.04 -2.95
CA ILE A 95 -14.49 3.90 -2.75
C ILE A 95 -15.03 3.51 -4.12
N LEU A 96 -14.87 2.23 -4.51
CA LEU A 96 -15.46 1.65 -5.71
C LEU A 96 -16.55 0.67 -5.30
N THR A 97 -17.70 0.72 -5.96
CA THR A 97 -18.87 -0.10 -5.60
C THR A 97 -19.47 -0.77 -6.84
N VAL A 98 -19.81 -2.05 -6.71
CA VAL A 98 -20.65 -2.80 -7.66
C VAL A 98 -21.89 -3.28 -6.90
N MET A 99 -23.05 -2.82 -7.31
CA MET A 99 -24.31 -3.17 -6.65
C MET A 99 -24.64 -4.64 -6.84
N GLY A 100 -25.01 -5.29 -5.72
CA GLY A 100 -25.43 -6.70 -5.71
C GLY A 100 -26.89 -6.91 -6.08
N LYS A 101 -27.23 -8.18 -6.32
CA LYS A 101 -28.63 -8.61 -6.58
C LYS A 101 -29.47 -8.65 -5.31
N ASP A 102 -28.83 -8.95 -4.17
CA ASP A 102 -29.47 -8.90 -2.86
C ASP A 102 -29.55 -7.44 -2.37
N GLY A 103 -30.52 -7.15 -1.52
CA GLY A 103 -30.64 -5.83 -0.90
C GLY A 103 -29.48 -5.51 0.01
N LEU A 104 -29.22 -4.22 0.20
CA LEU A 104 -28.16 -3.73 1.10
C LEU A 104 -28.34 -4.18 2.56
N ASP A 105 -29.59 -4.54 2.97
CA ASP A 105 -29.89 -5.15 4.27
C ASP A 105 -29.15 -6.47 4.52
N LYS A 106 -28.64 -7.13 3.48
CA LYS A 106 -27.79 -8.33 3.57
C LYS A 106 -26.31 -8.02 3.80
N GLY A 107 -25.95 -6.74 3.90
CA GLY A 107 -24.58 -6.26 4.09
C GLY A 107 -23.76 -6.22 2.79
N ILE A 108 -22.55 -5.73 2.93
CA ILE A 108 -21.59 -5.47 1.86
C ILE A 108 -20.40 -6.43 1.99
N ARG A 109 -19.81 -6.84 0.86
CA ARG A 109 -18.51 -7.49 0.79
C ARG A 109 -17.47 -6.42 0.54
N LEU A 110 -16.67 -6.11 1.54
CA LEU A 110 -15.68 -5.03 1.49
C LEU A 110 -14.25 -5.59 1.39
N ALA A 111 -13.44 -5.00 0.52
CA ALA A 111 -11.98 -5.08 0.54
C ALA A 111 -11.44 -3.70 0.88
N ALA A 112 -10.51 -3.59 1.83
CA ALA A 112 -9.92 -2.34 2.23
C ALA A 112 -8.39 -2.43 2.19
N ALA A 113 -7.72 -1.42 1.65
CA ALA A 113 -6.26 -1.30 1.58
C ALA A 113 -5.86 0.15 1.68
N HIS A 114 -4.62 0.44 2.10
CA HIS A 114 -4.11 1.81 2.03
C HIS A 114 -3.27 2.07 0.78
N ILE A 115 -3.06 3.33 0.45
CA ILE A 115 -2.35 3.77 -0.75
C ILE A 115 -1.26 4.79 -0.47
N ASP A 116 -1.17 5.29 0.76
CA ASP A 116 0.00 6.03 1.23
C ASP A 116 1.16 5.06 1.52
N SER A 117 2.37 5.56 1.56
CA SER A 117 3.59 4.79 1.87
C SER A 117 4.62 5.71 2.52
N PRO A 118 5.60 5.18 3.26
CA PRO A 118 6.66 5.98 3.84
C PRO A 118 7.40 6.82 2.78
N ARG A 119 7.72 8.07 3.10
CA ARG A 119 8.33 9.03 2.19
C ARG A 119 8.96 10.22 2.93
N LEU A 120 9.48 11.19 2.16
CA LEU A 120 9.97 12.46 2.70
C LEU A 120 9.09 13.61 2.19
N ASP A 121 8.24 14.18 3.06
CA ASP A 121 7.43 15.34 2.72
C ASP A 121 8.27 16.62 2.82
N LEU A 122 8.11 17.57 1.90
CA LEU A 122 8.72 18.88 2.04
C LEU A 122 8.04 19.64 3.19
N LYS A 123 8.87 20.36 3.98
CA LYS A 123 8.36 21.30 5.00
C LYS A 123 7.68 22.48 4.32
N GLN A 124 6.89 23.25 5.06
CA GLN A 124 6.19 24.45 4.54
C GLN A 124 7.13 25.55 4.06
N ASN A 125 8.30 25.68 4.65
CA ASN A 125 9.37 26.59 4.20
C ASN A 125 10.60 25.74 3.92
N PRO A 126 10.65 25.02 2.79
CA PRO A 126 11.63 23.97 2.58
C PRO A 126 12.95 24.50 2.02
N LEU A 127 12.89 25.58 1.23
CA LEU A 127 13.98 26.00 0.35
C LEU A 127 15.02 26.87 1.08
N TYR A 128 16.26 26.43 1.07
CA TYR A 128 17.39 27.20 1.59
C TYR A 128 18.67 26.97 0.80
N GLU A 129 19.59 27.92 0.91
CA GLU A 129 20.94 27.82 0.36
C GLU A 129 21.96 27.90 1.51
N ASP A 130 22.91 27.00 1.51
CA ASP A 130 24.09 27.06 2.39
C ASP A 130 25.37 26.67 1.60
N LYS A 131 26.40 27.48 1.69
CA LYS A 131 27.68 27.28 0.98
C LYS A 131 27.48 26.94 -0.51
N GLU A 132 26.62 27.72 -1.18
CA GLU A 132 26.33 27.57 -2.61
C GLU A 132 25.73 26.20 -3.01
N LEU A 133 25.15 25.48 -2.05
CA LEU A 133 24.29 24.35 -2.28
C LEU A 133 22.85 24.72 -1.92
N CYS A 134 21.92 24.41 -2.81
CA CYS A 134 20.50 24.60 -2.58
C CYS A 134 19.86 23.28 -2.16
N LEU A 135 19.09 23.32 -1.09
CA LEU A 135 18.47 22.14 -0.48
C LEU A 135 17.01 22.39 -0.14
N PHE A 136 16.24 21.29 -0.10
CA PHE A 136 14.93 21.25 0.53
C PHE A 136 14.97 20.60 1.90
N LYS A 137 14.38 21.26 2.90
CA LYS A 137 14.05 20.68 4.20
C LYS A 137 12.90 19.70 4.07
N THR A 138 13.06 18.52 4.65
CA THR A 138 12.00 17.51 4.66
C THR A 138 11.56 17.12 6.07
N HIS A 139 10.41 16.48 6.15
CA HIS A 139 9.93 15.73 7.29
C HIS A 139 9.60 14.31 6.82
N TYR A 140 10.17 13.28 7.43
CA TYR A 140 9.83 11.90 7.06
C TYR A 140 8.39 11.58 7.49
N TYR A 141 7.70 10.80 6.65
CA TYR A 141 6.35 10.31 6.82
C TYR A 141 6.38 8.80 7.04
N GLY A 142 5.62 8.29 8.03
CA GLY A 142 5.61 6.87 8.40
C GLY A 142 6.85 6.41 9.16
N GLY A 143 6.93 5.13 9.42
CA GLY A 143 7.99 4.50 10.19
C GLY A 143 9.18 4.05 9.32
N ILE A 144 10.27 4.80 9.27
CA ILE A 144 11.44 4.49 8.44
C ILE A 144 12.73 4.25 9.24
N LYS A 145 13.60 3.40 8.70
CA LYS A 145 15.03 3.39 9.07
C LYS A 145 15.74 4.45 8.25
N LYS A 146 15.94 5.64 8.82
CA LYS A 146 16.40 6.84 8.12
C LYS A 146 17.68 6.64 7.31
N TYR A 147 18.60 5.78 7.77
CA TYR A 147 19.85 5.49 7.06
C TYR A 147 19.65 4.82 5.69
N GLN A 148 18.51 4.14 5.47
CA GLN A 148 18.20 3.51 4.17
C GLN A 148 17.78 4.54 3.12
N TRP A 149 17.42 5.75 3.53
CA TRP A 149 16.89 6.81 2.67
C TRP A 149 17.95 7.83 2.23
N THR A 150 19.18 7.68 2.69
CA THR A 150 20.33 8.45 2.17
C THR A 150 20.88 7.81 0.90
N THR A 151 21.46 8.62 0.01
CA THR A 151 22.12 8.20 -1.24
C THR A 151 21.21 7.49 -2.25
N VAL A 152 19.89 7.55 -2.06
CA VAL A 152 18.89 7.02 -2.99
C VAL A 152 18.47 8.14 -3.95
N PRO A 153 18.45 7.92 -5.29
CA PRO A 153 17.85 8.85 -6.22
C PRO A 153 16.36 9.02 -5.93
N MET A 154 15.91 10.26 -5.78
CA MET A 154 14.54 10.61 -5.42
C MET A 154 13.90 11.42 -6.55
N SER A 155 12.62 11.19 -6.77
CA SER A 155 11.72 12.03 -7.57
C SER A 155 10.85 12.90 -6.64
N LEU A 156 10.30 13.98 -7.16
CA LEU A 156 9.44 14.91 -6.44
C LEU A 156 8.05 14.92 -7.07
N HIS A 157 7.04 14.61 -6.28
CA HIS A 157 5.65 14.50 -6.70
C HIS A 157 4.75 15.36 -5.84
N GLY A 158 3.56 15.69 -6.33
CA GLY A 158 2.50 16.29 -5.53
C GLY A 158 1.84 17.49 -6.18
N VAL A 159 1.30 18.37 -5.36
CA VAL A 159 0.54 19.55 -5.80
C VAL A 159 0.96 20.79 -5.03
N VAL A 160 0.90 21.92 -5.73
CA VAL A 160 1.07 23.26 -5.15
C VAL A 160 -0.21 24.04 -5.43
N ILE A 161 -0.81 24.65 -4.40
CA ILE A 161 -1.92 25.58 -4.56
C ILE A 161 -1.35 26.99 -4.49
N LYS A 162 -1.38 27.69 -5.62
CA LYS A 162 -0.87 29.07 -5.70
C LYS A 162 -1.77 30.06 -4.96
N ALA A 163 -1.26 31.25 -4.72
CA ALA A 163 -2.00 32.31 -4.02
C ALA A 163 -3.32 32.71 -4.70
N ASP A 164 -3.45 32.53 -6.01
CA ASP A 164 -4.68 32.76 -6.79
C ASP A 164 -5.67 31.58 -6.78
N GLY A 165 -5.32 30.47 -6.10
CA GLY A 165 -6.11 29.25 -6.00
C GLY A 165 -5.88 28.26 -7.14
N GLU A 166 -5.00 28.55 -8.10
CA GLU A 166 -4.62 27.59 -9.14
C GLU A 166 -3.87 26.41 -8.54
N SER A 167 -4.26 25.19 -8.97
CA SER A 167 -3.59 23.96 -8.56
C SER A 167 -2.58 23.52 -9.62
N VAL A 168 -1.33 23.40 -9.25
CA VAL A 168 -0.22 22.96 -10.11
C VAL A 168 0.24 21.59 -9.66
N THR A 169 0.23 20.62 -10.57
CA THR A 169 0.80 19.28 -10.33
C THR A 169 2.30 19.30 -10.61
N VAL A 170 3.07 18.79 -9.68
CA VAL A 170 4.53 18.62 -9.79
C VAL A 170 4.82 17.13 -9.91
N ASN A 171 5.57 16.76 -10.94
CA ASN A 171 6.14 15.44 -11.14
C ASN A 171 7.50 15.62 -11.82
N ILE A 172 8.58 15.34 -11.11
CA ILE A 172 9.97 15.52 -11.59
C ILE A 172 10.80 14.32 -11.12
N GLY A 173 11.51 13.68 -12.05
CA GLY A 173 12.42 12.58 -11.77
C GLY A 173 11.92 11.22 -12.27
N GLU A 174 10.82 11.21 -13.01
CA GLU A 174 10.23 10.00 -13.58
C GLU A 174 10.54 9.80 -15.06
N ASP A 175 10.70 10.87 -15.79
CA ASP A 175 11.05 10.84 -17.20
C ASP A 175 12.57 10.74 -17.41
N LYS A 176 12.98 10.20 -18.55
CA LYS A 176 14.38 9.93 -18.88
C LYS A 176 15.27 11.17 -18.80
N ASP A 177 14.72 12.32 -19.13
CA ASP A 177 15.45 13.58 -19.19
C ASP A 177 15.27 14.45 -17.94
N ASP A 178 14.50 13.98 -16.97
CA ASP A 178 14.30 14.67 -15.69
C ASP A 178 15.54 14.55 -14.79
N PRO A 179 15.83 15.58 -13.99
CA PRO A 179 16.78 15.47 -12.91
C PRO A 179 16.21 14.64 -11.77
N VAL A 180 17.09 13.98 -11.00
CA VAL A 180 16.74 13.36 -9.73
C VAL A 180 17.38 14.13 -8.57
N PHE A 181 16.85 13.92 -7.37
CA PHE A 181 17.31 14.53 -6.13
C PHE A 181 17.93 13.46 -5.22
N CYS A 182 18.63 13.87 -4.17
CA CYS A 182 19.27 12.91 -3.26
C CYS A 182 19.48 13.53 -1.88
N VAL A 183 19.26 12.74 -0.84
CA VAL A 183 19.78 13.01 0.49
C VAL A 183 21.22 12.51 0.53
N THR A 184 22.17 13.41 0.68
CA THR A 184 23.61 13.06 0.72
C THR A 184 24.00 12.43 2.06
N ASP A 185 25.06 11.65 2.09
CA ASP A 185 25.69 11.14 3.30
C ASP A 185 27.19 11.46 3.32
N ILE A 186 27.78 11.41 4.51
CA ILE A 186 29.18 11.68 4.69
C ILE A 186 30.05 10.45 4.35
N LEU A 187 31.24 10.69 3.77
CA LEU A 187 32.18 9.60 3.45
C LEU A 187 32.71 8.91 4.72
N PRO A 188 33.06 7.61 4.67
CA PRO A 188 33.50 6.85 5.86
C PRO A 188 34.68 7.47 6.62
N HIS A 189 35.63 8.11 5.94
CA HIS A 189 36.81 8.70 6.55
C HIS A 189 36.51 9.92 7.43
N LEU A 190 35.35 10.55 7.29
CA LEU A 190 34.89 11.67 8.12
C LEU A 190 33.73 11.30 9.05
N ALA A 191 33.25 10.06 8.99
CA ALA A 191 32.03 9.62 9.67
C ALA A 191 32.22 9.13 11.11
N ASP A 192 33.41 9.25 11.71
CA ASP A 192 33.71 8.67 13.04
C ASP A 192 32.71 9.10 14.11
N ALA A 193 32.34 10.36 14.18
CA ALA A 193 31.34 10.87 15.12
C ALA A 193 29.92 10.40 14.79
N GLN A 194 29.57 10.29 13.51
CA GLN A 194 28.27 9.79 13.05
C GLN A 194 28.12 8.29 13.38
N MET A 195 29.13 7.48 13.10
CA MET A 195 29.13 6.03 13.34
C MET A 195 29.08 5.64 14.81
N LYS A 196 29.41 6.55 15.72
CA LYS A 196 29.27 6.36 17.17
C LYS A 196 27.89 6.71 17.71
N ARG A 197 26.98 7.23 16.88
CA ARG A 197 25.60 7.48 17.28
C ARG A 197 24.81 6.16 17.44
N PRO A 198 23.83 6.08 18.35
CA PRO A 198 22.88 4.96 18.35
C PRO A 198 22.20 4.81 16.98
N ALA A 199 21.94 3.57 16.53
CA ALA A 199 21.39 3.29 15.20
C ALA A 199 20.16 4.13 14.82
N PRO A 200 19.16 4.39 15.71
CA PRO A 200 18.03 5.26 15.39
C PRO A 200 18.41 6.73 15.13
N GLN A 201 19.59 7.14 15.54
CA GLN A 201 20.15 8.49 15.40
C GLN A 201 21.33 8.56 14.41
N LEU A 202 21.68 7.45 13.76
CA LEU A 202 22.75 7.40 12.78
C LEU A 202 22.57 8.51 11.74
N ILE A 203 21.35 8.62 11.21
CA ILE A 203 20.86 9.78 10.46
C ILE A 203 19.73 10.40 11.28
N LYS A 204 19.83 11.70 11.57
CA LYS A 204 18.76 12.43 12.27
C LYS A 204 17.69 12.88 11.27
N GLY A 205 16.46 13.08 11.74
CA GLY A 205 15.36 13.56 10.89
C GLY A 205 15.69 14.89 10.19
N GLU A 206 16.34 15.83 10.90
CA GLU A 206 16.77 17.14 10.34
C GLU A 206 17.97 17.03 9.38
N GLU A 207 18.60 15.86 9.24
CA GLU A 207 19.66 15.60 8.28
C GLU A 207 19.14 15.04 6.94
N LEU A 208 17.84 14.71 6.85
CA LEU A 208 17.18 14.25 5.63
C LEU A 208 16.83 15.45 4.71
N ASN A 209 17.85 16.14 4.20
CA ASN A 209 17.67 17.28 3.30
C ASN A 209 17.98 16.88 1.88
N LEU A 210 17.10 17.20 0.94
CA LEU A 210 17.30 16.91 -0.48
C LEU A 210 18.20 17.95 -1.12
N LEU A 211 19.31 17.51 -1.72
CA LEU A 211 20.13 18.34 -2.57
C LEU A 211 19.42 18.55 -3.91
N ILE A 212 19.19 19.83 -4.29
CA ILE A 212 18.42 20.21 -5.46
C ILE A 212 19.16 21.11 -6.46
N GLY A 213 20.32 21.66 -6.10
CA GLY A 213 21.09 22.47 -7.03
C GLY A 213 22.36 23.07 -6.45
N SER A 214 23.26 23.53 -7.35
CA SER A 214 24.55 24.10 -6.99
C SER A 214 25.02 25.21 -7.95
N ARG A 215 24.25 25.48 -9.02
CA ARG A 215 24.65 26.45 -10.03
C ARG A 215 24.04 27.82 -9.74
N PRO A 216 24.86 28.90 -9.57
CA PRO A 216 24.35 30.22 -9.22
C PRO A 216 23.66 30.91 -10.42
N PHE A 217 22.69 31.73 -10.13
CA PHE A 217 22.19 32.76 -11.05
C PHE A 217 23.30 33.79 -11.29
N ARG A 218 23.50 34.18 -12.53
CA ARG A 218 24.63 35.06 -12.93
C ARG A 218 24.29 36.54 -12.72
N ASP A 219 24.22 36.95 -11.46
CA ASP A 219 24.04 38.35 -11.09
C ASP A 219 24.78 38.60 -9.74
N ASP A 220 25.68 39.54 -9.72
CA ASP A 220 26.45 39.86 -8.53
C ASP A 220 25.74 40.78 -7.54
N ALA A 221 24.61 41.37 -7.94
CA ALA A 221 23.82 42.25 -7.08
C ALA A 221 22.93 41.53 -6.08
N VAL A 222 22.75 40.18 -6.22
CA VAL A 222 21.87 39.40 -5.39
C VAL A 222 22.61 38.40 -4.48
N SER A 223 22.04 38.14 -3.31
CA SER A 223 22.47 37.05 -2.41
C SER A 223 21.68 35.76 -2.71
N ASN A 224 22.14 34.61 -2.18
CA ASN A 224 21.46 33.31 -2.38
C ASN A 224 21.25 33.01 -3.88
N LYS A 225 22.32 33.12 -4.66
CA LYS A 225 22.28 33.02 -6.12
C LYS A 225 21.84 31.63 -6.61
N VAL A 226 22.20 30.56 -5.89
CA VAL A 226 21.80 29.20 -6.26
C VAL A 226 20.30 29.00 -5.99
N LYS A 227 19.81 29.45 -4.84
CA LYS A 227 18.39 29.44 -4.51
C LYS A 227 17.58 30.23 -5.54
N LEU A 228 18.04 31.43 -5.92
CA LEU A 228 17.40 32.23 -6.95
C LEU A 228 17.32 31.49 -8.28
N ASN A 229 18.41 30.81 -8.70
CA ASN A 229 18.42 30.05 -9.95
C ASN A 229 17.42 28.88 -9.93
N ILE A 230 17.34 28.16 -8.82
CA ILE A 230 16.36 27.07 -8.67
C ILE A 230 14.92 27.63 -8.71
N MET A 231 14.66 28.75 -8.02
CA MET A 231 13.34 29.39 -8.08
C MET A 231 12.98 29.89 -9.47
N ALA A 232 13.95 30.43 -10.24
CA ALA A 232 13.72 30.82 -11.62
C ALA A 232 13.31 29.63 -12.50
N ILE A 233 13.98 28.48 -12.35
CA ILE A 233 13.63 27.23 -13.06
C ILE A 233 12.21 26.74 -12.68
N LEU A 234 11.87 26.73 -11.38
CA LEU A 234 10.58 26.31 -10.90
C LEU A 234 9.46 27.27 -11.34
N ASN A 235 9.74 28.56 -11.36
CA ASN A 235 8.81 29.58 -11.84
C ASN A 235 8.58 29.45 -13.37
N GLU A 236 9.64 29.26 -14.15
CA GLU A 236 9.53 29.07 -15.60
C GLU A 236 8.69 27.81 -15.95
N LYS A 237 8.93 26.69 -15.23
CA LYS A 237 8.26 25.43 -15.52
C LYS A 237 6.84 25.35 -14.96
N TYR A 238 6.59 25.87 -13.77
CA TYR A 238 5.37 25.68 -12.99
C TYR A 238 4.65 26.95 -12.60
N GLY A 239 5.26 28.12 -12.80
CA GLY A 239 4.67 29.42 -12.40
C GLY A 239 4.62 29.63 -10.88
N ILE A 240 5.35 28.86 -10.08
CA ILE A 240 5.35 28.94 -8.63
C ILE A 240 6.39 29.94 -8.12
N VAL A 241 6.11 30.56 -6.99
CA VAL A 241 7.03 31.41 -6.21
C VAL A 241 7.31 30.75 -4.86
N GLU A 242 8.29 31.25 -4.12
CA GLU A 242 8.71 30.62 -2.85
C GLU A 242 7.57 30.52 -1.83
N ASP A 243 6.73 31.53 -1.73
CA ASP A 243 5.60 31.56 -0.79
C ASP A 243 4.54 30.48 -1.10
N ASP A 244 4.47 29.97 -2.32
CA ASP A 244 3.53 28.93 -2.71
C ASP A 244 3.84 27.56 -2.05
N PHE A 245 5.08 27.36 -1.56
CA PHE A 245 5.42 26.14 -0.81
C PHE A 245 4.62 26.01 0.50
N VAL A 246 4.12 27.11 1.07
CA VAL A 246 3.30 27.07 2.29
C VAL A 246 2.03 26.24 2.10
N SER A 247 1.47 26.23 0.90
CA SER A 247 0.27 25.49 0.48
C SER A 247 0.59 24.35 -0.48
N ALA A 248 1.78 23.79 -0.41
CA ALA A 248 2.19 22.63 -1.18
C ALA A 248 2.08 21.32 -0.37
N GLU A 249 1.72 20.26 -1.06
CA GLU A 249 1.90 18.86 -0.63
C GLU A 249 2.86 18.24 -1.64
N LEU A 250 4.17 18.29 -1.32
CA LEU A 250 5.24 17.77 -2.18
C LEU A 250 6.00 16.66 -1.45
N GLU A 251 6.10 15.54 -2.11
CA GLU A 251 6.60 14.27 -1.59
C GLU A 251 7.82 13.83 -2.39
N ALA A 252 8.93 13.59 -1.70
CA ALA A 252 10.11 12.98 -2.31
C ALA A 252 10.07 11.47 -2.09
N VAL A 253 10.08 10.74 -3.18
CA VAL A 253 9.97 9.27 -3.24
C VAL A 253 11.08 8.69 -4.11
N PRO A 254 11.45 7.39 -3.95
CA PRO A 254 12.46 6.76 -4.79
C PRO A 254 12.15 6.83 -6.28
N ALA A 255 13.11 7.28 -7.09
CA ALA A 255 12.95 7.54 -8.52
C ALA A 255 13.02 6.29 -9.41
N PHE A 256 13.42 5.12 -8.88
CA PHE A 256 13.54 3.92 -9.68
C PHE A 256 12.17 3.29 -10.03
N LYS A 257 12.15 2.54 -11.11
CA LYS A 257 10.97 1.81 -11.58
C LYS A 257 10.87 0.42 -10.92
N ALA A 258 9.67 -0.10 -10.86
CA ALA A 258 9.42 -1.48 -10.44
C ALA A 258 10.06 -2.48 -11.41
N GLN A 259 10.72 -3.52 -10.89
CA GLN A 259 11.46 -4.49 -11.67
C GLN A 259 11.38 -5.90 -11.11
N ASP A 260 11.70 -6.87 -11.94
CA ASP A 260 11.79 -8.25 -11.49
C ASP A 260 13.04 -8.48 -10.63
N VAL A 261 12.91 -9.27 -9.57
CA VAL A 261 13.99 -9.63 -8.65
C VAL A 261 14.22 -11.14 -8.68
N GLY A 262 15.50 -11.54 -8.56
CA GLY A 262 15.96 -12.92 -8.60
C GLY A 262 16.29 -13.41 -10.02
N PHE A 263 17.14 -14.42 -10.12
CA PHE A 263 17.51 -15.02 -11.42
C PHE A 263 16.31 -15.63 -12.15
N ASP A 264 15.35 -16.15 -11.40
CA ASP A 264 14.12 -16.76 -11.89
C ASP A 264 12.99 -15.71 -12.14
N ARG A 265 13.25 -14.44 -11.81
CA ARG A 265 12.30 -13.33 -11.98
C ARG A 265 10.95 -13.55 -11.27
N SER A 266 10.95 -14.32 -10.19
CA SER A 266 9.74 -14.73 -9.46
C SER A 266 9.18 -13.65 -8.53
N MET A 267 9.95 -12.59 -8.30
CA MET A 267 9.61 -11.50 -7.37
C MET A 267 9.55 -10.16 -8.08
N VAL A 268 8.88 -9.20 -7.46
CA VAL A 268 8.84 -7.78 -7.85
C VAL A 268 9.52 -6.96 -6.78
N GLY A 269 10.46 -6.11 -7.17
CA GLY A 269 11.08 -5.10 -6.31
C GLY A 269 10.64 -3.70 -6.71
N SER A 270 10.20 -2.90 -5.74
CA SER A 270 9.77 -1.52 -5.95
C SER A 270 9.68 -0.75 -4.63
N TYR A 271 9.51 0.54 -4.76
CA TYR A 271 9.05 1.41 -3.68
C TYR A 271 7.54 1.28 -3.49
N GLY A 272 7.09 1.36 -2.24
CA GLY A 272 5.68 1.51 -1.88
C GLY A 272 4.83 0.27 -2.14
N GLN A 273 5.40 -0.92 -2.03
CA GLN A 273 4.61 -2.14 -2.07
C GLN A 273 3.74 -2.32 -0.82
N ASP A 274 4.16 -1.73 0.29
CA ASP A 274 3.33 -1.42 1.45
C ASP A 274 2.54 -0.11 1.19
N ASP A 275 1.21 -0.11 0.96
CA ASP A 275 0.37 -1.31 0.76
C ASP A 275 -0.23 -1.33 -0.66
N ARG A 276 0.49 -0.73 -1.64
CA ARG A 276 0.00 -0.70 -3.03
C ARG A 276 -0.14 -2.08 -3.66
N VAL A 277 0.52 -3.11 -3.10
CA VAL A 277 0.32 -4.49 -3.58
C VAL A 277 -1.09 -4.98 -3.25
N CYS A 278 -1.56 -4.75 -2.04
CA CYS A 278 -2.93 -5.12 -1.67
C CYS A 278 -3.95 -4.18 -2.32
N ALA A 279 -3.66 -2.87 -2.38
CA ALA A 279 -4.51 -1.90 -3.08
C ALA A 279 -4.73 -2.27 -4.55
N TYR A 280 -3.67 -2.60 -5.29
CA TYR A 280 -3.79 -3.03 -6.69
C TYR A 280 -4.59 -4.34 -6.82
N THR A 281 -4.35 -5.31 -5.96
CA THR A 281 -5.03 -6.61 -6.03
C THR A 281 -6.52 -6.48 -5.71
N ALA A 282 -6.90 -5.68 -4.71
CA ALA A 282 -8.29 -5.36 -4.39
C ALA A 282 -8.96 -4.54 -5.50
N LEU A 283 -8.26 -3.55 -6.07
CA LEU A 283 -8.72 -2.78 -7.23
C LEU A 283 -9.01 -3.70 -8.40
N GLN A 284 -8.08 -4.57 -8.80
CA GLN A 284 -8.29 -5.49 -9.91
C GLN A 284 -9.43 -6.47 -9.69
N ALA A 285 -9.69 -6.85 -8.43
CA ALA A 285 -10.81 -7.73 -8.09
C ALA A 285 -12.16 -7.04 -8.29
N ILE A 286 -12.32 -5.80 -7.81
CA ILE A 286 -13.58 -5.06 -7.97
C ILE A 286 -13.83 -4.63 -9.42
N LEU A 287 -12.80 -4.25 -10.18
CA LEU A 287 -12.93 -3.89 -11.59
C LEU A 287 -13.46 -5.06 -12.43
N LYS A 288 -13.10 -6.30 -12.07
CA LYS A 288 -13.54 -7.53 -12.75
C LYS A 288 -14.77 -8.17 -12.14
N CYS A 289 -15.30 -7.60 -11.05
CA CYS A 289 -16.54 -8.07 -10.41
C CYS A 289 -17.72 -7.91 -11.38
N LYS A 290 -18.48 -8.99 -11.55
CA LYS A 290 -19.65 -9.03 -12.43
C LYS A 290 -20.82 -9.67 -11.70
N ASP A 291 -21.96 -9.04 -11.77
CA ASP A 291 -23.24 -9.56 -11.24
C ASP A 291 -23.15 -10.17 -9.83
N PRO A 292 -22.53 -9.50 -8.85
CA PRO A 292 -22.35 -10.07 -7.53
C PRO A 292 -23.70 -10.31 -6.85
N LYS A 293 -23.74 -11.29 -5.95
CA LYS A 293 -24.92 -11.57 -5.14
C LYS A 293 -25.14 -10.45 -4.13
N LYS A 294 -24.14 -10.17 -3.29
CA LYS A 294 -24.12 -9.03 -2.38
C LYS A 294 -23.41 -7.84 -3.01
N THR A 295 -23.77 -6.64 -2.60
CA THR A 295 -23.02 -5.45 -2.99
C THR A 295 -21.56 -5.58 -2.61
N CYS A 296 -20.66 -5.36 -3.57
CA CYS A 296 -19.20 -5.40 -3.40
C CYS A 296 -18.62 -4.00 -3.37
N MET A 297 -17.65 -3.80 -2.51
CA MET A 297 -17.00 -2.51 -2.34
C MET A 297 -15.49 -2.68 -2.15
N THR A 298 -14.71 -1.81 -2.75
CA THR A 298 -13.27 -1.67 -2.46
C THR A 298 -13.02 -0.26 -2.00
N ILE A 299 -12.35 -0.11 -0.86
CA ILE A 299 -11.88 1.17 -0.36
C ILE A 299 -10.35 1.21 -0.41
N LEU A 300 -9.82 2.25 -1.06
CA LEU A 300 -8.40 2.56 -1.05
C LEU A 300 -8.25 3.85 -0.25
N THR A 301 -7.61 3.76 0.92
CA THR A 301 -7.57 4.83 1.92
C THR A 301 -6.17 5.43 2.04
N ASP A 302 -6.08 6.62 2.62
CA ASP A 302 -4.86 7.36 2.91
C ASP A 302 -4.53 7.27 4.41
N LYS A 303 -3.30 7.68 4.78
CA LYS A 303 -2.85 7.93 6.17
C LYS A 303 -2.72 6.72 7.09
N GLU A 304 -2.68 5.51 6.56
CA GLU A 304 -2.43 4.33 7.39
C GLU A 304 -1.10 4.45 8.12
N GLU A 305 -0.05 4.83 7.41
CA GLU A 305 1.34 4.96 7.89
C GLU A 305 1.53 5.96 9.04
N THR A 306 0.53 6.80 9.28
CA THR A 306 0.51 7.79 10.36
C THR A 306 -0.64 7.60 11.35
N GLY A 307 -1.24 6.39 11.36
CA GLY A 307 -2.28 6.00 12.33
C GLY A 307 -3.71 6.16 11.84
N SER A 308 -3.94 6.28 10.54
CA SER A 308 -5.26 6.40 9.90
C SER A 308 -6.09 7.63 10.32
N ASP A 309 -5.49 8.59 11.00
CA ASP A 309 -6.14 9.81 11.46
C ASP A 309 -6.29 10.86 10.33
N GLY A 310 -7.26 11.74 10.49
CA GLY A 310 -7.56 12.80 9.53
C GLY A 310 -8.66 12.40 8.55
N ASN A 311 -9.08 13.38 7.73
CA ASN A 311 -10.32 13.31 6.94
C ASN A 311 -10.22 12.45 5.67
N THR A 312 -9.06 11.89 5.37
CA THR A 312 -8.81 10.93 4.28
C THR A 312 -8.40 9.55 4.81
N GLY A 313 -8.02 9.47 6.10
CA GLY A 313 -7.72 8.21 6.80
C GLY A 313 -8.98 7.46 7.21
N LEU A 314 -8.86 6.17 7.45
CA LEU A 314 -10.02 5.31 7.71
C LEU A 314 -10.60 5.46 9.11
N ASN A 315 -9.89 6.11 10.04
CA ASN A 315 -10.43 6.50 11.35
C ASN A 315 -11.43 7.68 11.27
N SER A 316 -11.66 8.23 10.07
CA SER A 316 -12.68 9.26 9.85
C SER A 316 -14.04 8.67 9.49
N SER A 317 -15.06 9.51 9.47
CA SER A 317 -16.45 9.07 9.24
C SER A 317 -16.85 9.00 7.77
N TYR A 318 -15.94 9.15 6.80
CA TYR A 318 -16.35 9.22 5.39
C TYR A 318 -16.92 7.89 4.88
N LEU A 319 -16.39 6.74 5.31
CA LEU A 319 -16.94 5.43 4.95
C LEU A 319 -18.35 5.21 5.52
N PRO A 320 -18.60 5.34 6.85
CA PRO A 320 -19.95 5.18 7.37
C PRO A 320 -20.94 6.21 6.82
N TYR A 321 -20.51 7.45 6.54
CA TYR A 321 -21.39 8.46 5.91
C TYR A 321 -21.74 8.08 4.47
N PHE A 322 -20.79 7.59 3.68
CA PHE A 322 -21.04 7.10 2.33
C PHE A 322 -22.05 5.94 2.32
N ILE A 323 -21.85 4.95 3.21
CA ILE A 323 -22.77 3.82 3.34
C ILE A 323 -24.16 4.28 3.81
N ALA A 324 -24.23 5.25 4.74
CA ALA A 324 -25.50 5.80 5.21
C ALA A 324 -26.24 6.56 4.10
N ASP A 325 -25.55 7.37 3.32
CA ASP A 325 -26.14 8.07 2.17
C ASP A 325 -26.67 7.07 1.11
N LEU A 326 -25.90 6.02 0.83
CA LEU A 326 -26.31 4.95 -0.10
C LEU A 326 -27.51 4.16 0.43
N ALA A 327 -27.53 3.79 1.71
CA ALA A 327 -28.60 3.02 2.35
C ALA A 327 -29.93 3.81 2.40
N LYS A 328 -29.84 5.13 2.61
CA LYS A 328 -31.01 6.01 2.77
C LYS A 328 -31.97 5.97 1.58
N VAL A 329 -31.45 5.85 0.33
CA VAL A 329 -32.28 5.82 -0.87
C VAL A 329 -33.09 4.52 -1.01
N TYR A 330 -32.72 3.50 -0.23
CA TYR A 330 -33.46 2.22 -0.13
C TYR A 330 -34.32 2.14 1.14
N GLY A 331 -34.41 3.22 1.92
CA GLY A 331 -35.15 3.23 3.18
C GLY A 331 -34.49 2.44 4.31
N LEU A 332 -33.18 2.25 4.24
CA LEU A 332 -32.40 1.49 5.23
C LEU A 332 -31.56 2.41 6.12
N GLU A 333 -31.29 1.95 7.33
CA GLU A 333 -30.34 2.57 8.24
C GLU A 333 -28.92 2.11 7.93
N GLY A 334 -28.00 3.05 7.65
CA GLY A 334 -26.61 2.73 7.28
C GLY A 334 -25.89 1.86 8.32
N ARG A 335 -26.14 2.08 9.62
CA ARG A 335 -25.56 1.26 10.70
C ARG A 335 -25.94 -0.23 10.59
N ASN A 336 -27.17 -0.54 10.19
CA ASN A 336 -27.60 -1.92 10.03
C ASN A 336 -26.95 -2.59 8.81
N VAL A 337 -26.73 -1.83 7.74
CA VAL A 337 -25.96 -2.31 6.57
C VAL A 337 -24.50 -2.59 6.97
N ILE A 338 -23.89 -1.69 7.73
CA ILE A 338 -22.50 -1.83 8.21
C ILE A 338 -22.37 -3.09 9.08
N SER A 339 -23.24 -3.26 10.08
CA SER A 339 -23.23 -4.41 11.00
C SER A 339 -23.44 -5.76 10.30
N ALA A 340 -24.17 -5.78 9.17
CA ALA A 340 -24.38 -6.97 8.35
C ALA A 340 -23.23 -7.25 7.36
N SER A 341 -22.21 -6.39 7.32
CA SER A 341 -21.13 -6.44 6.32
C SER A 341 -19.94 -7.25 6.80
N GLU A 342 -19.13 -7.67 5.83
CA GLU A 342 -17.89 -8.40 6.05
C GLU A 342 -16.76 -7.77 5.24
N CYS A 343 -15.55 -7.71 5.83
CA CYS A 343 -14.38 -7.11 5.21
C CYS A 343 -13.18 -8.06 5.23
N LEU A 344 -12.51 -8.19 4.10
CA LEU A 344 -11.10 -8.54 4.06
C LEU A 344 -10.32 -7.23 4.03
N SER A 345 -9.78 -6.86 5.18
CA SER A 345 -8.84 -5.76 5.28
C SER A 345 -7.52 -6.22 4.70
N ALA A 346 -6.96 -5.44 3.84
CA ALA A 346 -5.71 -5.77 3.21
C ALA A 346 -4.61 -4.87 3.78
N ASP A 347 -3.54 -5.51 4.21
CA ASP A 347 -2.30 -4.87 4.60
C ASP A 347 -1.19 -5.92 4.48
N VAL A 348 0.00 -5.51 4.09
CA VAL A 348 1.12 -6.41 3.92
C VAL A 348 1.50 -7.09 5.23
N ASN A 349 2.17 -8.22 5.13
CA ASN A 349 2.70 -8.94 6.29
C ASN A 349 4.21 -9.08 6.15
N ALA A 350 4.96 -8.95 7.24
CA ALA A 350 6.41 -9.13 7.21
C ALA A 350 6.77 -10.57 6.86
N ALA A 351 7.37 -10.79 5.70
CA ALA A 351 7.85 -12.09 5.29
C ALA A 351 9.07 -12.50 6.11
N TYR A 352 9.14 -13.77 6.50
CA TYR A 352 10.31 -14.33 7.17
C TYR A 352 11.56 -14.13 6.30
N ASP A 353 12.55 -13.43 6.84
CA ASP A 353 13.84 -13.23 6.21
C ASP A 353 14.91 -14.07 6.92
N PRO A 354 15.50 -15.07 6.23
CA PRO A 354 16.52 -15.92 6.85
C PRO A 354 17.80 -15.17 7.25
N THR A 355 18.07 -14.02 6.64
CA THR A 355 19.19 -13.14 7.01
C THR A 355 18.95 -12.45 8.35
N PHE A 356 17.69 -12.11 8.64
CA PHE A 356 17.28 -11.40 9.85
C PHE A 356 16.23 -12.20 10.61
N SER A 357 16.54 -13.45 10.96
CA SER A 357 15.59 -14.41 11.55
C SER A 357 15.20 -14.10 12.99
N GLU A 358 16.00 -13.34 13.71
CA GLU A 358 15.85 -13.13 15.16
C GLU A 358 14.50 -12.54 15.58
N PRO A 359 13.90 -11.54 14.93
CA PRO A 359 12.61 -10.98 15.33
C PRO A 359 11.39 -11.88 15.04
N PHE A 360 11.56 -12.97 14.31
CA PHE A 360 10.45 -13.81 13.85
C PHE A 360 10.21 -15.05 14.74
N GLU A 361 8.93 -15.43 14.91
CA GLU A 361 8.51 -16.75 15.37
C GLU A 361 8.12 -17.57 14.13
N ILE A 362 8.99 -18.48 13.71
CA ILE A 362 8.94 -19.10 12.37
C ILE A 362 7.66 -19.88 12.07
N ARG A 363 6.99 -20.44 13.09
CA ARG A 363 5.78 -21.25 12.91
C ARG A 363 4.56 -20.42 12.53
N ASN A 364 4.58 -19.14 12.94
CA ASN A 364 3.49 -18.20 12.71
C ASN A 364 3.91 -17.02 11.82
N SER A 365 5.11 -17.05 11.25
CA SER A 365 5.58 -16.05 10.30
C SER A 365 5.20 -16.42 8.87
N SER A 366 4.82 -15.44 8.07
CA SER A 366 4.56 -15.62 6.66
C SER A 366 5.85 -15.84 5.87
N GLN A 367 5.76 -16.55 4.76
CA GLN A 367 6.88 -16.86 3.87
C GLN A 367 6.55 -16.46 2.43
N ILE A 368 7.56 -16.04 1.69
CA ILE A 368 7.47 -15.76 0.25
C ILE A 368 7.07 -17.02 -0.52
N ASN A 369 6.17 -16.90 -1.49
CA ASN A 369 5.61 -17.97 -2.31
C ASN A 369 4.66 -18.95 -1.60
N TYR A 370 4.21 -18.65 -0.40
CA TYR A 370 3.20 -19.47 0.29
C TYR A 370 1.78 -18.91 0.16
N GLY A 371 1.59 -17.91 -0.70
CA GLY A 371 0.30 -17.33 -1.02
C GLY A 371 -0.09 -16.19 -0.10
N VAL A 372 -1.35 -15.78 -0.21
CA VAL A 372 -1.91 -14.68 0.58
C VAL A 372 -1.91 -15.01 2.07
N VAL A 373 -1.64 -14.03 2.90
CA VAL A 373 -1.52 -14.18 4.37
C VAL A 373 -2.83 -13.79 5.03
N ALA A 374 -3.44 -14.70 5.76
CA ALA A 374 -4.55 -14.40 6.66
C ALA A 374 -4.01 -14.13 8.06
N THR A 375 -4.13 -12.90 8.52
CA THR A 375 -3.63 -12.43 9.82
C THR A 375 -4.81 -12.21 10.75
N LYS A 376 -4.95 -13.08 11.76
CA LYS A 376 -6.08 -13.05 12.69
C LYS A 376 -6.07 -11.79 13.58
N PHE A 377 -4.89 -11.33 13.94
CA PHE A 377 -4.64 -10.09 14.69
C PHE A 377 -3.26 -9.56 14.33
N THR A 378 -3.08 -8.25 14.44
CA THR A 378 -1.78 -7.57 14.24
C THR A 378 -1.23 -7.06 15.56
N GLY A 379 -1.62 -5.98 16.09
CA GLY A 379 -1.34 -5.43 17.43
C GLY A 379 0.01 -5.75 18.05
N ALA A 380 0.36 -5.02 19.09
CA ALA A 380 1.61 -5.21 19.80
C ALA A 380 1.41 -5.87 21.17
N ARG A 381 2.43 -6.52 21.71
CA ARG A 381 2.46 -7.11 23.07
C ARG A 381 1.23 -7.99 23.34
N GLY A 382 0.34 -7.61 24.27
CA GLY A 382 -0.89 -8.32 24.60
C GLY A 382 -2.04 -8.03 23.61
N LYS A 383 -1.79 -7.96 22.30
CA LYS A 383 -2.76 -7.66 21.23
C LYS A 383 -3.42 -6.28 21.34
N SER A 384 -2.69 -5.29 21.85
CA SER A 384 -3.19 -3.91 21.92
C SER A 384 -3.10 -3.22 20.55
N GLY A 385 -4.08 -2.33 20.23
CA GLY A 385 -4.11 -1.57 18.98
C GLY A 385 -4.42 -2.44 17.76
N THR A 386 -5.31 -3.43 17.89
CA THR A 386 -5.71 -4.31 16.79
C THR A 386 -7.17 -4.74 16.92
N SER A 387 -7.76 -5.25 15.84
CA SER A 387 -8.89 -6.17 15.92
C SER A 387 -8.38 -7.61 16.01
N ASP A 388 -9.13 -8.49 16.70
CA ASP A 388 -8.87 -9.93 16.78
C ASP A 388 -10.07 -10.64 16.14
N ALA A 389 -9.90 -11.13 14.91
CA ALA A 389 -10.99 -11.73 14.15
C ALA A 389 -11.59 -12.95 14.88
N SER A 390 -12.92 -13.07 14.89
CA SER A 390 -13.62 -14.20 15.53
C SER A 390 -13.28 -15.54 14.85
N ALA A 391 -13.30 -16.62 15.61
CA ALA A 391 -13.04 -17.96 15.10
C ALA A 391 -14.01 -18.33 13.96
N GLU A 392 -15.26 -17.91 14.09
CA GLU A 392 -16.32 -18.15 13.10
C GLU A 392 -15.99 -17.47 11.77
N PHE A 393 -15.55 -16.21 11.79
CA PHE A 393 -15.21 -15.48 10.58
C PHE A 393 -13.91 -16.00 9.96
N VAL A 394 -12.88 -16.30 10.76
CA VAL A 394 -11.66 -16.98 10.30
C VAL A 394 -12.01 -18.32 9.63
N GLY A 395 -12.87 -19.13 10.24
CA GLY A 395 -13.33 -20.41 9.69
C GLY A 395 -14.06 -20.25 8.37
N ARG A 396 -14.91 -19.21 8.23
CA ARG A 396 -15.60 -18.87 6.98
C ARG A 396 -14.61 -18.50 5.87
N VAL A 397 -13.66 -17.60 6.15
CA VAL A 397 -12.64 -17.17 5.17
C VAL A 397 -11.75 -18.34 4.76
N ARG A 398 -11.31 -19.16 5.73
CA ARG A 398 -10.58 -20.40 5.46
C ARG A 398 -11.34 -21.32 4.50
N LYS A 399 -12.62 -21.59 4.77
CA LYS A 399 -13.46 -22.41 3.93
C LYS A 399 -13.53 -21.85 2.51
N LEU A 400 -13.78 -20.54 2.38
CA LEU A 400 -13.83 -19.83 1.10
C LEU A 400 -12.54 -20.01 0.29
N PHE A 401 -11.37 -19.86 0.93
CA PHE A 401 -10.09 -19.99 0.26
C PHE A 401 -9.82 -21.45 -0.16
N ASP A 402 -10.09 -22.42 0.71
CA ASP A 402 -9.87 -23.83 0.44
C ASP A 402 -10.76 -24.35 -0.71
N GLU A 403 -12.05 -23.99 -0.73
CA GLU A 403 -13.00 -24.36 -1.79
C GLU A 403 -12.61 -23.80 -3.17
N HIS A 404 -11.97 -22.63 -3.21
CA HIS A 404 -11.53 -21.99 -4.45
C HIS A 404 -10.05 -22.23 -4.80
N ASN A 405 -9.38 -23.14 -4.06
CA ASN A 405 -7.97 -23.47 -4.27
C ASN A 405 -7.05 -22.24 -4.25
N ILE A 406 -7.32 -21.28 -3.36
CA ILE A 406 -6.41 -20.19 -3.06
C ILE A 406 -5.18 -20.75 -2.33
N VAL A 407 -3.99 -20.38 -2.75
CA VAL A 407 -2.79 -20.63 -1.95
C VAL A 407 -2.75 -19.57 -0.87
N TRP A 408 -2.79 -19.99 0.40
CA TRP A 408 -2.83 -19.09 1.53
C TRP A 408 -2.08 -19.65 2.73
N GLN A 409 -1.70 -18.76 3.62
CA GLN A 409 -0.98 -19.03 4.87
C GLN A 409 -1.50 -18.13 5.99
N THR A 410 -1.02 -18.36 7.21
CA THR A 410 -1.22 -17.44 8.34
C THR A 410 0.08 -16.70 8.62
N GLY A 411 0.00 -15.50 9.18
CA GLY A 411 1.14 -14.72 9.60
C GLY A 411 0.84 -13.91 10.86
N GLU A 412 1.88 -13.67 11.65
CA GLU A 412 1.93 -12.71 12.74
C GLU A 412 3.08 -11.73 12.49
N LEU A 413 2.99 -10.52 13.00
CA LEU A 413 4.02 -9.50 12.83
C LEU A 413 5.08 -9.63 13.93
N GLY A 414 6.00 -10.59 13.75
CA GLY A 414 7.13 -10.81 14.64
C GLY A 414 6.81 -11.61 15.92
N LYS A 415 7.80 -11.72 16.81
CA LYS A 415 7.65 -12.36 18.11
C LYS A 415 6.79 -11.53 19.06
N VAL A 416 6.09 -12.20 19.97
CA VAL A 416 5.42 -11.56 21.13
C VAL A 416 6.43 -10.67 21.86
N ASP A 417 6.01 -9.47 22.24
CA ASP A 417 6.80 -8.39 22.84
C ASP A 417 7.86 -7.72 21.93
N GLY A 418 8.19 -8.34 20.79
CA GLY A 418 9.18 -7.80 19.84
C GLY A 418 8.59 -7.22 18.56
N GLY A 419 7.37 -7.61 18.20
CA GLY A 419 6.69 -7.19 16.99
C GLY A 419 5.30 -6.62 17.26
N GLY A 420 4.57 -6.35 16.18
CA GLY A 420 3.21 -5.85 16.20
C GLY A 420 3.10 -4.44 15.62
N GLY A 421 1.95 -4.17 15.03
CA GLY A 421 1.54 -2.89 14.46
C GLY A 421 0.03 -2.88 14.27
N GLY A 422 -0.58 -1.71 14.16
CA GLY A 422 -1.98 -1.57 13.77
C GLY A 422 -2.13 -1.72 12.26
N THR A 423 -3.34 -1.99 11.82
CA THR A 423 -3.76 -1.97 10.42
C THR A 423 -5.11 -1.27 10.32
N VAL A 424 -5.56 -0.99 9.10
CA VAL A 424 -6.90 -0.40 8.88
C VAL A 424 -8.05 -1.29 9.39
N ALA A 425 -7.79 -2.59 9.65
CA ALA A 425 -8.78 -3.55 10.13
C ALA A 425 -9.47 -3.11 11.42
N GLN A 426 -8.74 -2.54 12.38
CA GLN A 426 -9.34 -2.13 13.67
C GLN A 426 -10.41 -1.04 13.50
N TYR A 427 -10.22 -0.12 12.55
CA TYR A 427 -11.18 0.97 12.33
C TYR A 427 -12.45 0.48 11.67
N ILE A 428 -12.35 -0.52 10.80
CA ILE A 428 -13.50 -1.18 10.19
C ILE A 428 -14.23 -2.07 11.21
N ALA A 429 -13.49 -2.83 12.01
CA ALA A 429 -14.07 -3.65 13.09
C ALA A 429 -14.81 -2.80 14.13
N ASN A 430 -14.29 -1.60 14.46
CA ASN A 430 -14.94 -0.65 15.37
C ASN A 430 -16.26 -0.07 14.81
N LEU A 431 -16.54 -0.23 13.52
CA LEU A 431 -17.81 0.06 12.89
C LEU A 431 -18.81 -1.10 12.98
N ASP A 432 -18.50 -2.17 13.72
CA ASP A 432 -19.34 -3.37 13.90
C ASP A 432 -19.39 -4.29 12.66
N MET A 433 -18.32 -4.32 11.84
CA MET A 433 -18.16 -5.29 10.74
C MET A 433 -17.36 -6.51 11.19
N ASN A 434 -17.62 -7.67 10.57
CA ASN A 434 -16.70 -8.80 10.64
C ASN A 434 -15.48 -8.54 9.76
N VAL A 435 -14.28 -8.54 10.35
CA VAL A 435 -13.03 -8.18 9.66
C VAL A 435 -11.92 -9.18 9.95
N ILE A 436 -11.12 -9.49 8.95
CA ILE A 436 -9.82 -10.16 9.08
C ILE A 436 -8.84 -9.53 8.10
N ASP A 437 -7.56 -9.39 8.50
CA ASP A 437 -6.51 -8.97 7.58
C ASP A 437 -6.12 -10.08 6.61
N VAL A 438 -6.04 -9.74 5.33
CA VAL A 438 -5.68 -10.66 4.24
C VAL A 438 -4.73 -9.93 3.28
N GLY A 439 -3.43 -10.10 3.46
CA GLY A 439 -2.41 -9.33 2.75
C GLY A 439 -1.33 -10.17 2.07
N VAL A 440 -0.31 -9.49 1.60
CA VAL A 440 0.80 -10.07 0.84
C VAL A 440 2.08 -10.06 1.69
N PRO A 441 2.88 -11.16 1.73
CA PRO A 441 4.15 -11.15 2.43
C PRO A 441 5.17 -10.27 1.68
N VAL A 442 5.85 -9.37 2.42
CA VAL A 442 6.82 -8.42 1.90
C VAL A 442 8.14 -8.52 2.66
N LEU A 443 9.26 -8.50 1.95
CA LEU A 443 10.60 -8.34 2.50
C LEU A 443 11.03 -6.88 2.41
N SER A 444 11.83 -6.42 3.38
CA SER A 444 12.32 -5.03 3.45
C SER A 444 11.21 -3.98 3.52
N MET A 445 10.09 -4.30 4.20
CA MET A 445 8.98 -3.38 4.44
C MET A 445 9.47 -2.02 4.94
N HIS A 446 8.88 -0.92 4.46
CA HIS A 446 9.24 0.49 4.72
C HIS A 446 10.64 0.92 4.22
N ALA A 447 11.38 0.04 3.55
CA ALA A 447 12.61 0.45 2.87
C ALA A 447 12.29 1.13 1.52
N PRO A 448 13.22 1.91 0.95
CA PRO A 448 13.04 2.46 -0.40
C PRO A 448 12.81 1.41 -1.49
N PHE A 449 13.21 0.16 -1.24
CA PHE A 449 13.06 -0.97 -2.18
C PHE A 449 12.56 -2.20 -1.43
N GLU A 450 11.29 -2.49 -1.59
CA GLU A 450 10.57 -3.62 -1.00
C GLU A 450 10.42 -4.74 -2.00
N ILE A 451 10.25 -5.99 -1.53
CA ILE A 451 10.21 -7.16 -2.40
C ILE A 451 9.03 -8.04 -2.04
N THR A 452 8.23 -8.43 -3.05
CA THR A 452 7.13 -9.39 -2.91
C THR A 452 7.13 -10.44 -4.02
N SER A 453 6.44 -11.56 -3.80
CA SER A 453 6.31 -12.64 -4.77
C SER A 453 5.17 -12.38 -5.77
N LYS A 454 5.40 -12.71 -7.05
CA LYS A 454 4.37 -12.67 -8.09
C LYS A 454 3.22 -13.64 -7.81
N ILE A 455 3.53 -14.82 -7.24
CA ILE A 455 2.53 -15.81 -6.84
C ILE A 455 1.64 -15.25 -5.72
N ASP A 456 2.24 -14.68 -4.69
CA ASP A 456 1.51 -14.18 -3.51
C ASP A 456 0.62 -13.00 -3.89
N THR A 457 1.14 -12.06 -4.70
CA THR A 457 0.38 -10.96 -5.29
C THR A 457 -0.84 -11.47 -6.10
N TYR A 458 -0.64 -12.48 -6.95
CA TYR A 458 -1.75 -13.04 -7.73
C TYR A 458 -2.76 -13.78 -6.86
N MET A 459 -2.33 -14.45 -5.78
CA MET A 459 -3.22 -15.12 -4.85
C MET A 459 -4.03 -14.12 -4.02
N ALA A 460 -3.50 -12.96 -3.65
CA ALA A 460 -4.26 -11.89 -3.03
C ALA A 460 -5.38 -11.37 -3.95
N TYR A 461 -5.07 -11.10 -5.22
CA TYR A 461 -6.10 -10.78 -6.21
C TYR A 461 -7.19 -11.86 -6.29
N LYS A 462 -6.82 -13.13 -6.26
CA LYS A 462 -7.77 -14.25 -6.28
C LYS A 462 -8.61 -14.31 -5.00
N ALA A 463 -8.02 -14.04 -3.83
CA ALA A 463 -8.72 -14.00 -2.55
C ALA A 463 -9.82 -12.94 -2.53
N PHE A 464 -9.55 -11.70 -2.97
CA PHE A 464 -10.58 -10.66 -3.10
C PHE A 464 -11.62 -11.02 -4.16
N SER A 465 -11.19 -11.62 -5.28
CA SER A 465 -12.13 -12.03 -6.34
C SER A 465 -13.15 -13.07 -5.85
N VAL A 466 -12.73 -14.03 -5.02
CA VAL A 466 -13.67 -15.04 -4.49
C VAL A 466 -14.57 -14.46 -3.39
N LEU A 467 -14.11 -13.52 -2.58
CA LEU A 467 -14.97 -12.78 -1.66
C LEU A 467 -16.11 -12.09 -2.40
N PHE A 468 -15.82 -11.43 -3.52
CA PHE A 468 -16.82 -10.71 -4.30
C PHE A 468 -17.76 -11.62 -5.09
N ALA A 469 -17.37 -12.85 -5.35
CA ALA A 469 -18.19 -13.84 -6.06
C ALA A 469 -19.10 -14.66 -5.13
N ASP A 470 -18.83 -14.70 -3.83
CA ASP A 470 -19.57 -15.46 -2.80
C ASP A 470 -20.85 -14.72 -2.38
#